data_179d951683b02ccb2fa5b9fa8e7d7e42
#
_entry.id   179d951683b02ccb2fa5b9fa8e7d7e42
#
_cell.length_a   1.000
_cell.length_b   1.000
_cell.length_c   1.000
_cell.angle_alpha   90.00
_cell.angle_beta   90.00
_cell.angle_gamma   90.00
#
_symmetry.space_group_name_H-M   'P 1'
#
loop_
_entity.id
_entity.type
_entity.pdbx_description
1 polymer ?
#
loop_
_entity_poly.entity_id
_entity_poly.type
_entity_poly.pdbx_seq_one_letter_code
_entity_poly.pdbx_strand_id
1 'polypeptide(L)'
;MSRFPRLSETFVLGEILAVEEQGVDVELFPLLRERADVVHPEAAALAERARFQPFVSVPILRSHVHFLRRSPRRYAGALWALLRGTWGSANYFAGALGIFPKVVHQARAMEAEGVDHVHCHFSNHPAAAGFLIGRLTDIPYSFTAHGFDLHVDRRMLCEKVAGAAFVITISEYNRRLIVEECGGPARAKLAVIHCGVDTGLFRPREASPPERPFSILCVGTLHEVKGQGYLVEACRLLAEAGIDVRCTLVGDGPDRAALARQVASAGLGDRVDLVGRRTRAGVAELLARAHVLVAPSVPTKEGKREGIPVALMEAMACGVPVVASDLSGIPELVDDGATGLLVPPRDPEALASALRRL
;
A
#
# COMPACT_ATOMS: atom_id res chain seq x y z
N MET A 1 5.50 6.21 -8.33
CA MET A 1 5.09 6.19 -6.90
C MET A 1 5.08 7.59 -6.29
N SER A 2 4.26 7.85 -5.25
CA SER A 2 4.16 9.18 -4.64
C SER A 2 5.41 9.59 -3.86
N ARG A 3 5.91 8.70 -3.01
CA ARG A 3 7.09 8.89 -2.16
C ARG A 3 7.96 7.65 -2.17
N PHE A 4 9.29 7.85 -2.07
CA PHE A 4 10.25 6.75 -2.00
C PHE A 4 11.49 7.17 -1.20
N PRO A 5 12.13 6.27 -0.44
CA PRO A 5 11.68 4.93 -0.06
C PRO A 5 10.66 4.95 1.08
N ARG A 6 9.67 4.06 1.06
CA ARG A 6 8.70 3.91 2.16
C ARG A 6 8.73 2.50 2.74
N LEU A 7 8.93 2.41 4.05
CA LEU A 7 9.03 1.13 4.76
C LEU A 7 7.76 0.26 4.63
N SER A 8 6.59 0.89 4.55
CA SER A 8 5.29 0.19 4.46
C SER A 8 4.89 -0.23 3.04
N GLU A 9 5.68 0.11 2.02
CA GLU A 9 5.40 -0.22 0.62
C GLU A 9 6.31 -1.35 0.12
N THR A 10 6.46 -2.42 0.93
CA THR A 10 7.31 -3.59 0.64
C THR A 10 6.93 -4.31 -0.65
N PHE A 11 5.64 -4.29 -1.01
CA PHE A 11 5.13 -4.85 -2.25
C PHE A 11 5.64 -4.09 -3.49
N VAL A 12 5.78 -2.76 -3.42
CA VAL A 12 6.38 -1.97 -4.51
C VAL A 12 7.86 -2.29 -4.64
N LEU A 13 8.58 -2.38 -3.51
CA LEU A 13 9.99 -2.77 -3.52
C LEU A 13 10.19 -4.17 -4.12
N GLY A 14 9.39 -5.14 -3.67
CA GLY A 14 9.44 -6.52 -4.18
C GLY A 14 9.15 -6.60 -5.68
N GLU A 15 8.18 -5.84 -6.17
CA GLU A 15 7.84 -5.79 -7.60
C GLU A 15 9.00 -5.20 -8.43
N ILE A 16 9.61 -4.10 -7.99
CA ILE A 16 10.76 -3.51 -8.69
C ILE A 16 11.91 -4.51 -8.80
N LEU A 17 12.29 -5.16 -7.70
CA LEU A 17 13.38 -6.13 -7.68
C LEU A 17 13.08 -7.34 -8.57
N ALA A 18 11.86 -7.88 -8.50
CA ALA A 18 11.45 -9.02 -9.33
C ALA A 18 11.42 -8.69 -10.82
N VAL A 19 11.04 -7.48 -11.21
CA VAL A 19 11.03 -7.02 -12.61
C VAL A 19 12.47 -6.86 -13.12
N GLU A 20 13.38 -6.35 -12.29
CA GLU A 20 14.81 -6.26 -12.64
C GLU A 20 15.47 -7.64 -12.80
N GLU A 21 15.10 -8.61 -11.95
CA GLU A 21 15.54 -10.01 -12.06
C GLU A 21 15.10 -10.66 -13.38
N GLN A 22 14.01 -10.19 -13.99
CA GLN A 22 13.57 -10.61 -15.32
C GLN A 22 14.31 -9.90 -16.47
N GLY A 23 15.32 -9.09 -16.18
CA GLY A 23 16.15 -8.40 -17.17
C GLY A 23 15.52 -7.12 -17.74
N VAL A 24 14.55 -6.52 -17.05
CA VAL A 24 14.00 -5.22 -17.41
C VAL A 24 14.79 -4.12 -16.73
N ASP A 25 15.28 -3.15 -17.48
CA ASP A 25 15.93 -1.95 -16.94
C ASP A 25 14.89 -1.04 -16.29
N VAL A 26 15.00 -0.82 -14.97
CA VAL A 26 14.05 -0.02 -14.21
C VAL A 26 14.66 1.29 -13.77
N GLU A 27 14.12 2.40 -14.27
CA GLU A 27 14.47 3.76 -13.86
C GLU A 27 13.41 4.32 -12.88
N LEU A 28 13.83 4.87 -11.77
CA LEU A 28 12.94 5.33 -10.71
C LEU A 28 12.74 6.85 -10.73
N PHE A 29 11.49 7.28 -10.93
CA PHE A 29 11.08 8.70 -10.93
C PHE A 29 10.04 8.97 -9.83
N PRO A 30 10.40 8.94 -8.54
CA PRO A 30 9.46 9.24 -7.46
C PRO A 30 9.05 10.71 -7.48
N LEU A 31 7.78 10.99 -7.15
CA LEU A 31 7.30 12.37 -7.07
C LEU A 31 7.94 13.13 -5.88
N LEU A 32 8.16 12.44 -4.76
CA LEU A 32 8.74 13.01 -3.54
C LEU A 32 9.75 12.05 -2.91
N ARG A 33 10.76 12.59 -2.24
CA ARG A 33 11.66 11.83 -1.37
C ARG A 33 11.01 11.65 0.00
N GLU A 34 10.99 10.44 0.52
CA GLU A 34 10.64 10.16 1.92
C GLU A 34 11.91 10.22 2.78
N ARG A 35 11.78 10.79 3.99
CA ARG A 35 12.81 10.73 5.01
C ARG A 35 12.29 9.80 6.10
N ALA A 36 12.94 8.66 6.29
CA ALA A 36 12.55 7.65 7.27
C ALA A 36 13.78 7.20 8.08
N ASP A 37 13.60 6.99 9.37
CA ASP A 37 14.66 6.52 10.26
C ASP A 37 15.00 5.04 10.03
N VAL A 38 14.04 4.28 9.50
CA VAL A 38 14.19 2.86 9.16
C VAL A 38 13.84 2.68 7.69
N VAL A 39 14.79 2.13 6.93
CA VAL A 39 14.66 1.86 5.49
C VAL A 39 15.16 0.45 5.22
N HIS A 40 14.53 -0.26 4.29
CA HIS A 40 15.04 -1.54 3.80
C HIS A 40 16.37 -1.33 3.06
N PRO A 41 17.39 -2.17 3.25
CA PRO A 41 18.69 -2.02 2.58
C PRO A 41 18.57 -1.90 1.05
N GLU A 42 17.73 -2.73 0.46
CA GLU A 42 17.46 -2.76 -0.99
C GLU A 42 16.81 -1.45 -1.46
N ALA A 43 15.87 -0.91 -0.67
CA ALA A 43 15.24 0.37 -0.97
C ALA A 43 16.19 1.55 -0.82
N ALA A 44 17.18 1.47 0.07
CA ALA A 44 18.22 2.47 0.19
C ALA A 44 19.11 2.51 -1.06
N ALA A 45 19.55 1.33 -1.55
CA ALA A 45 20.33 1.21 -2.78
C ALA A 45 19.57 1.75 -4.01
N LEU A 46 18.27 1.41 -4.13
CA LEU A 46 17.40 1.94 -5.18
C LEU A 46 17.23 3.47 -5.06
N ALA A 47 17.19 4.03 -3.86
CA ALA A 47 17.03 5.46 -3.63
C ALA A 47 18.26 6.28 -4.05
N GLU A 48 19.45 5.69 -4.09
CA GLU A 48 20.67 6.34 -4.57
C GLU A 48 20.62 6.63 -6.08
N ARG A 49 20.03 5.73 -6.87
CA ARG A 49 19.84 5.88 -8.32
C ARG A 49 18.51 6.53 -8.71
N ALA A 50 17.59 6.73 -7.75
CA ALA A 50 16.28 7.33 -8.02
C ALA A 50 16.41 8.83 -8.36
N ARG A 51 15.67 9.26 -9.37
CA ARG A 51 15.70 10.61 -9.93
C ARG A 51 14.72 11.54 -9.24
N PHE A 52 15.12 12.11 -8.13
CA PHE A 52 14.34 13.11 -7.40
C PHE A 52 14.47 14.48 -8.04
N GLN A 53 13.36 15.17 -8.21
CA GLN A 53 13.32 16.50 -8.77
C GLN A 53 12.81 17.53 -7.74
N PRO A 54 13.35 18.77 -7.72
CA PRO A 54 12.77 19.85 -6.94
C PRO A 54 11.41 20.27 -7.51
N PHE A 55 10.67 21.12 -6.81
CA PHE A 55 9.41 21.65 -7.34
C PHE A 55 9.63 22.71 -8.43
N VAL A 56 10.68 23.50 -8.31
CA VAL A 56 11.05 24.56 -9.25
C VAL A 56 12.56 24.53 -9.49
N SER A 57 12.96 24.59 -10.76
CA SER A 57 14.35 24.72 -11.18
C SER A 57 14.44 25.21 -12.63
N VAL A 58 15.62 25.69 -13.04
CA VAL A 58 15.84 26.11 -14.43
C VAL A 58 15.60 24.95 -15.43
N PRO A 59 16.06 23.71 -15.18
CA PRO A 59 15.73 22.57 -16.03
C PRO A 59 14.23 22.31 -16.18
N ILE A 60 13.46 22.45 -15.10
CA ILE A 60 12.00 22.32 -15.13
C ILE A 60 11.40 23.40 -16.06
N LEU A 61 11.78 24.66 -15.86
CA LEU A 61 11.30 25.76 -16.71
C LEU A 61 11.62 25.51 -18.19
N ARG A 62 12.85 25.07 -18.50
CA ARG A 62 13.26 24.72 -19.87
C ARG A 62 12.39 23.59 -20.45
N SER A 63 11.93 22.64 -19.64
CA SER A 63 11.05 21.56 -20.09
C SER A 63 9.64 22.07 -20.42
N HIS A 64 9.10 22.99 -19.64
CA HIS A 64 7.85 23.68 -19.99
C HIS A 64 7.95 24.44 -21.33
N VAL A 65 9.02 25.22 -21.50
CA VAL A 65 9.29 25.95 -22.76
C VAL A 65 9.41 24.96 -23.93
N HIS A 66 10.08 23.83 -23.72
CA HIS A 66 10.22 22.79 -24.75
C HIS A 66 8.86 22.29 -25.24
N PHE A 67 7.97 21.83 -24.34
CA PHE A 67 6.64 21.32 -24.74
C PHE A 67 5.71 22.42 -25.26
N LEU A 68 5.78 23.63 -24.73
CA LEU A 68 5.03 24.79 -25.26
C LEU A 68 5.41 25.13 -26.70
N ARG A 69 6.69 24.95 -27.08
CA ARG A 69 7.15 25.20 -28.45
C ARG A 69 6.90 24.01 -29.39
N ARG A 70 7.15 22.80 -28.92
CA ARG A 70 7.06 21.57 -29.73
C ARG A 70 5.62 21.12 -29.95
N SER A 71 4.79 21.16 -28.91
CA SER A 71 3.43 20.58 -28.93
C SER A 71 2.48 21.38 -28.05
N PRO A 72 2.21 22.68 -28.35
CA PRO A 72 1.41 23.58 -27.49
C PRO A 72 0.00 23.03 -27.21
N ARG A 73 -0.63 22.39 -28.21
CA ARG A 73 -1.97 21.81 -28.06
C ARG A 73 -1.97 20.62 -27.09
N ARG A 74 -0.96 19.75 -27.14
CA ARG A 74 -0.81 18.61 -26.20
C ARG A 74 -0.56 19.12 -24.79
N TYR A 75 0.34 20.11 -24.65
CA TYR A 75 0.63 20.72 -23.36
C TYR A 75 -0.61 21.38 -22.72
N ALA A 76 -1.31 22.21 -23.46
CA ALA A 76 -2.53 22.85 -23.00
C ALA A 76 -3.64 21.84 -22.69
N GLY A 77 -3.80 20.80 -23.53
CA GLY A 77 -4.75 19.73 -23.32
C GLY A 77 -4.44 18.87 -22.10
N ALA A 78 -3.17 18.57 -21.82
CA ALA A 78 -2.74 17.86 -20.61
C ALA A 78 -3.04 18.68 -19.34
N LEU A 79 -2.67 19.96 -19.34
CA LEU A 79 -2.95 20.87 -18.23
C LEU A 79 -4.46 21.02 -18.01
N TRP A 80 -5.24 21.23 -19.07
CA TRP A 80 -6.69 21.35 -18.99
C TRP A 80 -7.34 20.09 -18.43
N ALA A 81 -6.95 18.90 -18.91
CA ALA A 81 -7.47 17.63 -18.42
C ALA A 81 -7.18 17.47 -16.92
N LEU A 82 -5.98 17.84 -16.46
CA LEU A 82 -5.62 17.80 -15.06
C LEU A 82 -6.49 18.75 -14.22
N LEU A 83 -6.60 20.00 -14.62
CA LEU A 83 -7.39 21.02 -13.90
C LEU A 83 -8.87 20.64 -13.81
N ARG A 84 -9.46 20.23 -14.94
CA ARG A 84 -10.86 19.81 -14.99
C ARG A 84 -11.10 18.55 -14.16
N GLY A 85 -10.23 17.56 -14.29
CA GLY A 85 -10.42 16.26 -13.65
C GLY A 85 -10.19 16.29 -12.13
N THR A 86 -9.41 17.24 -11.63
CA THR A 86 -9.16 17.41 -10.19
C THR A 86 -10.07 18.47 -9.53
N TRP A 87 -10.88 19.18 -10.31
CA TRP A 87 -11.81 20.18 -9.81
C TRP A 87 -12.79 19.57 -8.80
N GLY A 88 -13.05 20.29 -7.69
CA GLY A 88 -13.97 19.85 -6.63
C GLY A 88 -13.32 19.03 -5.52
N SER A 89 -11.99 18.78 -5.57
CA SER A 89 -11.20 18.26 -4.45
C SER A 89 -10.00 19.19 -4.25
N ALA A 90 -10.04 20.03 -3.21
CA ALA A 90 -8.99 21.02 -2.97
C ALA A 90 -7.62 20.35 -2.77
N ASN A 91 -7.57 19.23 -2.04
CA ASN A 91 -6.35 18.48 -1.78
C ASN A 91 -5.79 17.86 -3.07
N TYR A 92 -6.67 17.21 -3.87
CA TYR A 92 -6.23 16.58 -5.11
C TYR A 92 -5.82 17.61 -6.16
N PHE A 93 -6.54 18.73 -6.24
CA PHE A 93 -6.23 19.85 -7.14
C PHE A 93 -4.87 20.49 -6.80
N ALA A 94 -4.64 20.83 -5.52
CA ALA A 94 -3.38 21.42 -5.08
C ALA A 94 -2.20 20.44 -5.29
N GLY A 95 -2.39 19.16 -4.97
CA GLY A 95 -1.40 18.12 -5.21
C GLY A 95 -1.07 17.96 -6.69
N ALA A 96 -2.07 17.95 -7.56
CA ALA A 96 -1.92 17.83 -9.00
C ALA A 96 -1.17 19.03 -9.60
N LEU A 97 -1.51 20.25 -9.19
CA LEU A 97 -0.76 21.45 -9.58
C LEU A 97 0.70 21.41 -9.09
N GLY A 98 0.93 20.96 -7.86
CA GLY A 98 2.28 20.84 -7.30
C GLY A 98 3.14 19.83 -8.04
N ILE A 99 2.59 18.73 -8.53
CA ILE A 99 3.37 17.72 -9.29
C ILE A 99 3.53 18.08 -10.77
N PHE A 100 2.63 18.87 -11.38
CA PHE A 100 2.63 19.14 -12.82
C PHE A 100 3.98 19.62 -13.35
N PRO A 101 4.68 20.59 -12.72
CA PRO A 101 5.99 21.03 -13.20
C PRO A 101 7.03 19.89 -13.22
N LYS A 102 7.06 19.06 -12.19
CA LYS A 102 7.95 17.91 -12.11
C LYS A 102 7.64 16.89 -13.21
N VAL A 103 6.36 16.58 -13.41
CA VAL A 103 5.90 15.60 -14.39
C VAL A 103 6.26 16.05 -15.82
N VAL A 104 6.11 17.34 -16.14
CA VAL A 104 6.55 17.89 -17.44
C VAL A 104 8.07 17.71 -17.63
N HIS A 105 8.86 17.88 -16.57
CA HIS A 105 10.31 17.66 -16.65
C HIS A 105 10.66 16.17 -16.76
N GLN A 106 10.01 15.31 -15.99
CA GLN A 106 10.16 13.85 -16.07
C GLN A 106 9.78 13.33 -17.46
N ALA A 107 8.67 13.80 -18.04
CA ALA A 107 8.26 13.46 -19.40
C ALA A 107 9.35 13.74 -20.44
N ARG A 108 9.98 14.93 -20.36
CA ARG A 108 11.10 15.28 -21.26
C ARG A 108 12.34 14.41 -21.03
N ALA A 109 12.67 14.10 -19.78
CA ALA A 109 13.80 13.25 -19.45
C ALA A 109 13.58 11.81 -19.97
N MET A 110 12.41 11.23 -19.70
CA MET A 110 12.03 9.90 -20.16
C MET A 110 12.05 9.79 -21.68
N GLU A 111 11.54 10.80 -22.40
CA GLU A 111 11.59 10.83 -23.86
C GLU A 111 13.03 10.90 -24.38
N ALA A 112 13.90 11.72 -23.77
CA ALA A 112 15.30 11.86 -24.17
C ALA A 112 16.15 10.61 -23.89
N GLU A 113 15.77 9.82 -22.90
CA GLU A 113 16.44 8.57 -22.50
C GLU A 113 15.85 7.32 -23.17
N GLY A 114 14.81 7.48 -23.98
CA GLY A 114 14.21 6.36 -24.72
C GLY A 114 13.44 5.39 -23.82
N VAL A 115 12.76 5.89 -22.78
CA VAL A 115 11.91 5.06 -21.93
C VAL A 115 10.75 4.51 -22.75
N ASP A 116 10.58 3.19 -22.75
CA ASP A 116 9.58 2.50 -23.56
C ASP A 116 8.20 2.46 -22.89
N HIS A 117 8.17 2.44 -21.56
CA HIS A 117 6.94 2.31 -20.77
C HIS A 117 7.05 2.97 -19.40
N VAL A 118 5.95 3.56 -18.92
CA VAL A 118 5.87 4.13 -17.56
C VAL A 118 4.90 3.32 -16.72
N HIS A 119 5.38 2.68 -15.65
CA HIS A 119 4.51 2.02 -14.68
C HIS A 119 4.36 2.86 -13.40
N CYS A 120 3.12 3.04 -12.93
CA CYS A 120 2.80 3.87 -11.78
C CYS A 120 2.19 3.02 -10.66
N HIS A 121 2.74 3.13 -9.45
CA HIS A 121 2.07 2.57 -8.27
C HIS A 121 1.11 3.58 -7.68
N PHE A 122 -0.12 3.12 -7.44
CA PHE A 122 -1.30 3.86 -6.96
C PHE A 122 -2.05 4.65 -8.05
N SER A 123 -3.37 4.54 -8.00
CA SER A 123 -4.30 5.15 -8.94
C SER A 123 -4.47 6.68 -8.76
N ASN A 124 -3.90 7.26 -7.70
CA ASN A 124 -3.99 8.68 -7.39
C ASN A 124 -2.97 9.54 -8.16
N HIS A 125 -2.15 10.36 -7.50
CA HIS A 125 -1.19 11.27 -8.15
C HIS A 125 -0.15 10.56 -9.06
N PRO A 126 0.39 9.36 -8.74
CA PRO A 126 1.29 8.66 -9.66
C PRO A 126 0.62 8.29 -10.98
N ALA A 127 -0.59 7.74 -10.95
CA ALA A 127 -1.31 7.45 -12.19
C ALA A 127 -1.69 8.72 -12.97
N ALA A 128 -1.96 9.83 -12.27
CA ALA A 128 -2.13 11.13 -12.93
C ALA A 128 -0.83 11.60 -13.60
N ALA A 129 0.32 11.35 -12.99
CA ALA A 129 1.62 11.63 -13.61
C ALA A 129 1.84 10.78 -14.89
N GLY A 130 1.57 9.47 -14.83
CA GLY A 130 1.62 8.59 -16.01
C GLY A 130 0.70 9.06 -17.14
N PHE A 131 -0.54 9.42 -16.80
CA PHE A 131 -1.51 9.99 -17.74
C PHE A 131 -0.99 11.29 -18.42
N LEU A 132 -0.36 12.17 -17.66
CA LEU A 132 0.23 13.39 -18.21
C LEU A 132 1.43 13.11 -19.10
N ILE A 133 2.32 12.19 -18.69
CA ILE A 133 3.49 11.77 -19.47
C ILE A 133 3.03 11.21 -20.82
N GLY A 134 2.08 10.26 -20.82
CA GLY A 134 1.54 9.70 -22.06
C GLY A 134 0.91 10.74 -22.98
N ARG A 135 0.27 11.77 -22.44
CA ARG A 135 -0.29 12.88 -23.25
C ARG A 135 0.77 13.80 -23.84
N LEU A 136 1.88 13.97 -23.14
CA LEU A 136 2.97 14.87 -23.57
C LEU A 136 3.93 14.21 -24.57
N THR A 137 4.17 12.89 -24.43
CA THR A 137 5.27 12.20 -25.11
C THR A 137 4.85 11.03 -26.02
N ASP A 138 3.66 10.49 -25.90
CA ASP A 138 3.22 9.20 -26.50
C ASP A 138 3.83 7.95 -25.83
N ILE A 139 4.64 8.05 -24.77
CA ILE A 139 5.11 6.89 -24.01
C ILE A 139 3.89 6.23 -23.35
N PRO A 140 3.65 4.94 -23.60
CA PRO A 140 2.54 4.23 -22.97
C PRO A 140 2.74 4.15 -21.46
N TYR A 141 1.64 4.21 -20.71
CA TYR A 141 1.70 4.04 -19.28
C TYR A 141 0.70 3.01 -18.77
N SER A 142 1.00 2.44 -17.62
CA SER A 142 0.13 1.57 -16.85
C SER A 142 0.19 1.95 -15.36
N PHE A 143 -0.71 1.40 -14.57
CA PHE A 143 -0.61 1.58 -13.12
C PHE A 143 -1.20 0.41 -12.35
N THR A 144 -0.69 0.21 -11.11
CA THR A 144 -1.24 -0.73 -10.14
C THR A 144 -2.08 0.03 -9.11
N ALA A 145 -3.33 -0.37 -8.95
CA ALA A 145 -4.26 0.12 -7.93
C ALA A 145 -4.24 -0.82 -6.72
N HIS A 146 -3.85 -0.30 -5.54
CA HIS A 146 -3.57 -1.12 -4.36
C HIS A 146 -4.71 -1.21 -3.33
N GLY A 147 -5.73 -0.37 -3.41
CA GLY A 147 -6.89 -0.40 -2.53
C GLY A 147 -7.19 0.97 -1.91
N PHE A 148 -6.44 1.43 -0.92
CA PHE A 148 -6.76 2.71 -0.26
C PHE A 148 -6.85 3.89 -1.25
N ASP A 149 -6.12 3.85 -2.33
CA ASP A 149 -6.11 4.82 -3.42
C ASP A 149 -7.39 4.78 -4.29
N LEU A 150 -8.22 3.76 -4.11
CA LEU A 150 -9.52 3.60 -4.78
C LEU A 150 -10.71 3.98 -3.89
N HIS A 151 -10.52 4.15 -2.57
CA HIS A 151 -11.64 4.23 -1.65
C HIS A 151 -12.01 5.65 -1.20
N VAL A 152 -11.09 6.61 -1.24
CA VAL A 152 -11.34 7.97 -0.71
C VAL A 152 -11.60 9.00 -1.80
N ASP A 153 -10.70 9.12 -2.75
CA ASP A 153 -10.83 10.10 -3.85
C ASP A 153 -10.43 9.46 -5.18
N ARG A 154 -11.41 9.25 -6.04
CA ARG A 154 -11.26 8.60 -7.35
C ARG A 154 -11.15 9.60 -8.50
N ARG A 155 -10.73 10.82 -8.24
CA ARG A 155 -10.59 11.85 -9.26
C ARG A 155 -9.77 11.33 -10.45
N MET A 156 -10.33 11.56 -11.64
CA MET A 156 -9.75 11.12 -12.90
C MET A 156 -9.55 9.60 -13.03
N LEU A 157 -10.19 8.76 -12.20
CA LEU A 157 -9.97 7.31 -12.28
C LEU A 157 -10.28 6.79 -13.69
N CYS A 158 -11.43 7.14 -14.23
CA CYS A 158 -11.89 6.64 -15.53
C CYS A 158 -11.05 7.18 -16.69
N GLU A 159 -10.64 8.44 -16.65
CA GLU A 159 -9.73 9.02 -17.65
C GLU A 159 -8.34 8.35 -17.60
N LYS A 160 -7.84 8.05 -16.41
CA LYS A 160 -6.57 7.33 -16.24
C LYS A 160 -6.66 5.91 -16.74
N VAL A 161 -7.74 5.19 -16.44
CA VAL A 161 -8.00 3.83 -16.95
C VAL A 161 -8.15 3.84 -18.47
N ALA A 162 -8.93 4.77 -19.01
CA ALA A 162 -9.13 4.87 -20.46
C ALA A 162 -7.83 5.16 -21.22
N GLY A 163 -6.95 6.00 -20.67
CA GLY A 163 -5.67 6.38 -21.27
C GLY A 163 -4.55 5.36 -21.06
N ALA A 164 -4.62 4.50 -20.06
CA ALA A 164 -3.60 3.51 -19.76
C ALA A 164 -3.54 2.40 -20.83
N ALA A 165 -2.36 1.83 -21.05
CA ALA A 165 -2.20 0.62 -21.86
C ALA A 165 -2.87 -0.57 -21.17
N PHE A 166 -2.63 -0.73 -19.88
CA PHE A 166 -3.31 -1.68 -18.99
C PHE A 166 -3.32 -1.14 -17.55
N VAL A 167 -4.13 -1.74 -16.70
CA VAL A 167 -4.21 -1.43 -15.27
C VAL A 167 -4.16 -2.72 -14.47
N ILE A 168 -3.32 -2.79 -13.46
CA ILE A 168 -3.25 -3.89 -12.52
C ILE A 168 -4.08 -3.53 -11.29
N THR A 169 -4.83 -4.49 -10.78
CA THR A 169 -5.47 -4.44 -9.47
C THR A 169 -5.02 -5.62 -8.63
N ILE A 170 -4.90 -5.41 -7.32
CA ILE A 170 -4.43 -6.47 -6.42
C ILE A 170 -5.53 -7.45 -5.98
N SER A 171 -6.78 -7.25 -6.42
CA SER A 171 -7.92 -8.09 -6.04
C SER A 171 -9.07 -7.99 -7.04
N GLU A 172 -9.90 -9.02 -7.09
CA GLU A 172 -11.16 -9.01 -7.81
C GLU A 172 -12.14 -7.97 -7.25
N TYR A 173 -12.08 -7.74 -5.93
CA TYR A 173 -12.84 -6.68 -5.27
C TYR A 173 -12.52 -5.31 -5.90
N ASN A 174 -11.25 -4.96 -6.05
CA ASN A 174 -10.82 -3.72 -6.67
C ASN A 174 -11.20 -3.66 -8.15
N ARG A 175 -11.08 -4.78 -8.87
CA ARG A 175 -11.51 -4.86 -10.28
C ARG A 175 -12.98 -4.54 -10.44
N ARG A 176 -13.85 -5.14 -9.62
CA ARG A 176 -15.29 -4.86 -9.63
C ARG A 176 -15.58 -3.39 -9.38
N LEU A 177 -14.93 -2.80 -8.37
CA LEU A 177 -15.09 -1.38 -8.02
C LEU A 177 -14.72 -0.45 -9.20
N ILE A 178 -13.61 -0.72 -9.91
CA ILE A 178 -13.21 0.09 -11.07
C ILE A 178 -14.20 -0.08 -12.23
N VAL A 179 -14.69 -1.30 -12.47
CA VAL A 179 -15.68 -1.56 -13.52
C VAL A 179 -17.03 -0.90 -13.20
N GLU A 180 -17.46 -0.92 -11.95
CA GLU A 180 -18.67 -0.21 -11.49
C GLU A 180 -18.56 1.30 -11.69
N GLU A 181 -17.40 1.88 -11.38
CA GLU A 181 -17.15 3.33 -11.51
C GLU A 181 -16.98 3.77 -12.96
N CYS A 182 -16.21 3.02 -13.76
CA CYS A 182 -15.76 3.44 -15.10
C CYS A 182 -16.48 2.74 -16.26
N GLY A 183 -17.38 1.81 -15.94
CA GLY A 183 -18.18 1.10 -16.94
C GLY A 183 -17.48 -0.12 -17.55
N GLY A 184 -18.25 -0.91 -18.31
CA GLY A 184 -17.82 -2.17 -18.92
C GLY A 184 -16.53 -2.12 -19.76
N PRO A 185 -16.29 -1.10 -20.58
CA PRO A 185 -15.06 -1.00 -21.39
C PRO A 185 -13.76 -0.99 -20.56
N ALA A 186 -13.81 -0.53 -19.30
CA ALA A 186 -12.65 -0.58 -18.41
C ALA A 186 -12.16 -2.02 -18.18
N ARG A 187 -13.07 -3.00 -18.16
CA ARG A 187 -12.76 -4.41 -17.88
C ARG A 187 -11.67 -4.99 -18.79
N ALA A 188 -11.66 -4.60 -20.05
CA ALA A 188 -10.69 -5.10 -21.03
C ALA A 188 -9.24 -4.65 -20.75
N LYS A 189 -9.06 -3.61 -19.92
CA LYS A 189 -7.75 -3.08 -19.54
C LYS A 189 -7.28 -3.55 -18.17
N LEU A 190 -8.15 -4.21 -17.40
CA LEU A 190 -7.88 -4.60 -16.02
C LEU A 190 -7.35 -6.04 -15.94
N ALA A 191 -6.18 -6.19 -15.34
CA ALA A 191 -5.62 -7.47 -14.91
C ALA A 191 -5.62 -7.55 -13.38
N VAL A 192 -5.99 -8.69 -12.81
CA VAL A 192 -5.83 -8.95 -11.38
C VAL A 192 -4.50 -9.66 -11.17
N ILE A 193 -3.61 -9.02 -10.45
CA ILE A 193 -2.32 -9.58 -10.05
C ILE A 193 -2.16 -9.29 -8.56
N HIS A 194 -2.25 -10.32 -7.74
CA HIS A 194 -2.06 -10.20 -6.30
C HIS A 194 -0.63 -9.80 -5.96
N CYS A 195 -0.45 -9.09 -4.85
CA CYS A 195 0.90 -8.81 -4.36
C CYS A 195 1.63 -10.12 -4.04
N GLY A 196 2.92 -10.16 -4.32
CA GLY A 196 3.78 -11.29 -3.99
C GLY A 196 4.37 -11.19 -2.58
N VAL A 197 4.88 -12.31 -2.10
CA VAL A 197 5.71 -12.41 -0.89
C VAL A 197 7.02 -13.12 -1.23
N ASP A 198 8.09 -12.67 -0.61
CA ASP A 198 9.42 -13.28 -0.75
C ASP A 198 9.49 -14.56 0.09
N THR A 199 9.29 -15.72 -0.54
CA THR A 199 9.34 -17.03 0.12
C THR A 199 10.77 -17.47 0.49
N GLY A 200 11.79 -16.78 0.03
CA GLY A 200 13.17 -16.94 0.48
C GLY A 200 13.39 -16.34 1.87
N LEU A 201 12.70 -15.24 2.20
CA LEU A 201 12.74 -14.60 3.51
C LEU A 201 11.63 -15.14 4.44
N PHE A 202 10.39 -15.21 3.96
CA PHE A 202 9.24 -15.72 4.72
C PHE A 202 9.04 -17.20 4.40
N ARG A 203 9.61 -18.06 5.24
CA ARG A 203 9.61 -19.53 5.08
C ARG A 203 8.89 -20.19 6.24
N PRO A 204 8.36 -21.39 6.03
CA PRO A 204 7.83 -22.20 7.12
C PRO A 204 8.83 -22.30 8.27
N ARG A 205 8.36 -22.07 9.48
CA ARG A 205 9.18 -22.19 10.69
C ARG A 205 9.56 -23.65 10.96
N GLU A 206 10.77 -23.86 11.48
CA GLU A 206 11.29 -25.20 11.80
C GLU A 206 10.65 -25.79 13.06
N ALA A 207 10.24 -24.93 14.01
CA ALA A 207 9.64 -25.33 15.27
C ALA A 207 8.41 -24.48 15.62
N SER A 208 7.45 -25.08 16.29
CA SER A 208 6.33 -24.35 16.88
C SER A 208 6.83 -23.47 18.04
N PRO A 209 6.21 -22.29 18.26
CA PRO A 209 6.51 -21.47 19.43
C PRO A 209 6.10 -22.22 20.72
N PRO A 210 6.65 -21.82 21.90
CA PRO A 210 6.22 -22.35 23.19
C PRO A 210 4.70 -22.18 23.37
N GLU A 211 4.05 -23.16 23.98
CA GLU A 211 2.58 -23.15 24.17
C GLU A 211 2.07 -21.91 24.92
N ARG A 212 2.87 -21.33 25.79
CA ARG A 212 2.53 -20.16 26.61
C ARG A 212 3.69 -19.18 26.75
N PRO A 213 3.39 -17.86 26.78
CA PRO A 213 2.08 -17.22 26.54
C PRO A 213 1.64 -17.37 25.08
N PHE A 214 0.33 -17.38 24.83
CA PHE A 214 -0.21 -17.38 23.46
C PHE A 214 0.15 -16.06 22.76
N SER A 215 1.05 -16.16 21.78
CA SER A 215 1.70 -15.01 21.14
C SER A 215 0.92 -14.55 19.92
N ILE A 216 0.37 -13.34 19.99
CA ILE A 216 -0.39 -12.67 18.93
C ILE A 216 0.49 -11.61 18.28
N LEU A 217 0.60 -11.62 16.96
CA LEU A 217 1.32 -10.61 16.19
C LEU A 217 0.34 -9.78 15.34
N CYS A 218 0.52 -8.46 15.32
CA CYS A 218 -0.18 -7.57 14.41
C CYS A 218 0.83 -6.63 13.75
N VAL A 219 0.91 -6.61 12.42
CA VAL A 219 1.89 -5.84 11.67
C VAL A 219 1.19 -4.84 10.77
N GLY A 220 1.55 -3.56 10.90
CA GLY A 220 1.02 -2.50 10.03
C GLY A 220 1.17 -1.11 10.62
N THR A 221 0.94 -0.10 9.81
CA THR A 221 0.90 1.30 10.27
C THR A 221 -0.15 1.44 11.38
N LEU A 222 0.19 2.11 12.48
CA LEU A 222 -0.75 2.37 13.57
C LEU A 222 -1.72 3.47 13.15
N HIS A 223 -2.82 3.05 12.54
CA HIS A 223 -3.85 3.91 11.94
C HIS A 223 -5.20 3.21 12.03
N GLU A 224 -6.28 3.97 12.18
CA GLU A 224 -7.67 3.50 12.32
C GLU A 224 -8.01 2.34 11.37
N VAL A 225 -7.64 2.45 10.08
CA VAL A 225 -7.95 1.43 9.06
C VAL A 225 -7.40 0.04 9.40
N LYS A 226 -6.35 -0.05 10.23
CA LYS A 226 -5.74 -1.32 10.64
C LYS A 226 -6.41 -1.96 11.85
N GLY A 227 -7.27 -1.22 12.56
CA GLY A 227 -8.13 -1.75 13.61
C GLY A 227 -7.44 -2.26 14.87
N GLN A 228 -6.17 -1.88 15.14
CA GLN A 228 -5.41 -2.38 16.29
C GLN A 228 -6.13 -2.15 17.63
N GLY A 229 -6.95 -1.10 17.74
CA GLY A 229 -7.75 -0.84 18.94
C GLY A 229 -8.75 -1.96 19.26
N TYR A 230 -9.33 -2.61 18.23
CA TYR A 230 -10.21 -3.76 18.42
C TYR A 230 -9.43 -5.00 18.86
N LEU A 231 -8.18 -5.17 18.41
CA LEU A 231 -7.31 -6.24 18.89
C LEU A 231 -6.90 -6.03 20.35
N VAL A 232 -6.60 -4.79 20.77
CA VAL A 232 -6.33 -4.49 22.19
C VAL A 232 -7.54 -4.84 23.06
N GLU A 233 -8.75 -4.54 22.60
CA GLU A 233 -9.98 -4.91 23.32
C GLU A 233 -10.20 -6.44 23.34
N ALA A 234 -9.92 -7.14 22.24
CA ALA A 234 -9.95 -8.61 22.22
C ALA A 234 -8.94 -9.22 23.20
N CYS A 235 -7.73 -8.64 23.31
CA CYS A 235 -6.73 -9.07 24.31
C CYS A 235 -7.23 -8.85 25.77
N ARG A 236 -7.98 -7.77 26.02
CA ARG A 236 -8.62 -7.56 27.32
C ARG A 236 -9.63 -8.66 27.65
N LEU A 237 -10.49 -8.99 26.69
CA LEU A 237 -11.49 -10.08 26.85
C LEU A 237 -10.82 -11.44 27.08
N LEU A 238 -9.72 -11.73 26.38
CA LEU A 238 -8.96 -12.97 26.58
C LEU A 238 -8.30 -13.00 27.97
N ALA A 239 -7.71 -11.91 28.43
CA ALA A 239 -7.10 -11.83 29.74
C ALA A 239 -8.13 -12.00 30.87
N GLU A 240 -9.32 -11.37 30.75
CA GLU A 240 -10.44 -11.55 31.69
C GLU A 240 -10.95 -13.01 31.73
N ALA A 241 -10.88 -13.73 30.59
CA ALA A 241 -11.19 -15.16 30.53
C ALA A 241 -10.06 -16.06 31.06
N GLY A 242 -8.98 -15.47 31.65
CA GLY A 242 -7.87 -16.21 32.24
C GLY A 242 -6.87 -16.76 31.21
N ILE A 243 -6.92 -16.36 29.96
CA ILE A 243 -6.01 -16.82 28.93
C ILE A 243 -4.72 -15.98 29.00
N ASP A 244 -3.57 -16.67 29.07
CA ASP A 244 -2.25 -16.04 29.09
C ASP A 244 -1.84 -15.65 27.67
N VAL A 245 -2.09 -14.40 27.29
CA VAL A 245 -1.79 -13.85 25.97
C VAL A 245 -0.69 -12.81 26.01
N ARG A 246 0.11 -12.77 24.95
CA ARG A 246 1.04 -11.67 24.66
C ARG A 246 0.82 -11.16 23.24
N CYS A 247 0.53 -9.88 23.09
CA CYS A 247 0.28 -9.25 21.80
C CYS A 247 1.41 -8.28 21.45
N THR A 248 1.97 -8.43 20.26
CA THR A 248 3.01 -7.53 19.73
C THR A 248 2.43 -6.73 18.56
N LEU A 249 2.35 -5.41 18.73
CA LEU A 249 1.95 -4.47 17.69
C LEU A 249 3.20 -3.89 17.02
N VAL A 250 3.42 -4.27 15.77
CA VAL A 250 4.56 -3.82 14.95
C VAL A 250 4.12 -2.72 14.03
N GLY A 251 4.80 -1.59 14.09
CA GLY A 251 4.57 -0.42 13.25
C GLY A 251 4.60 0.87 14.03
N ASP A 252 4.33 1.94 13.32
CA ASP A 252 4.22 3.28 13.90
C ASP A 252 3.17 4.07 13.12
N GLY A 253 2.64 5.14 13.70
CA GLY A 253 1.61 5.94 13.05
C GLY A 253 0.88 6.88 13.99
N PRO A 254 -0.11 7.62 13.46
CA PRO A 254 -0.82 8.66 14.23
C PRO A 254 -1.54 8.11 15.45
N ASP A 255 -1.96 6.85 15.45
CA ASP A 255 -2.74 6.26 16.54
C ASP A 255 -1.87 5.67 17.67
N ARG A 256 -0.52 5.73 17.57
CA ARG A 256 0.39 5.17 18.57
C ARG A 256 0.07 5.63 20.00
N ALA A 257 -0.11 6.94 20.20
CA ALA A 257 -0.38 7.49 21.52
C ALA A 257 -1.76 7.08 22.06
N ALA A 258 -2.76 6.97 21.18
CA ALA A 258 -4.10 6.52 21.55
C ALA A 258 -4.10 5.03 21.94
N LEU A 259 -3.42 4.19 21.18
CA LEU A 259 -3.26 2.75 21.47
C LEU A 259 -2.50 2.53 22.78
N ALA A 260 -1.42 3.28 23.04
CA ALA A 260 -0.69 3.17 24.30
C ALA A 260 -1.56 3.53 25.52
N ARG A 261 -2.39 4.57 25.40
CA ARG A 261 -3.38 4.91 26.44
C ARG A 261 -4.43 3.81 26.62
N GLN A 262 -4.94 3.25 25.54
CA GLN A 262 -5.92 2.15 25.58
C GLN A 262 -5.33 0.92 26.28
N VAL A 263 -4.09 0.54 25.96
CA VAL A 263 -3.37 -0.57 26.61
C VAL A 263 -3.24 -0.32 28.11
N ALA A 264 -2.82 0.90 28.52
CA ALA A 264 -2.67 1.24 29.92
C ALA A 264 -4.01 1.24 30.67
N SER A 265 -5.07 1.83 30.09
CA SER A 265 -6.40 1.87 30.72
C SER A 265 -7.08 0.50 30.83
N ALA A 266 -6.74 -0.44 29.94
CA ALA A 266 -7.19 -1.83 29.98
C ALA A 266 -6.37 -2.72 30.92
N GLY A 267 -5.32 -2.19 31.58
CA GLY A 267 -4.45 -2.97 32.45
C GLY A 267 -3.60 -4.00 31.71
N LEU A 268 -3.27 -3.77 30.44
CA LEU A 268 -2.56 -4.71 29.57
C LEU A 268 -1.08 -4.35 29.35
N GLY A 269 -0.51 -3.49 30.18
CA GLY A 269 0.85 -2.98 29.97
C GLY A 269 1.96 -4.05 29.97
N ASP A 270 1.74 -5.18 30.60
CA ASP A 270 2.62 -6.35 30.64
C ASP A 270 2.29 -7.39 29.54
N ARG A 271 1.20 -7.20 28.79
CA ARG A 271 0.68 -8.15 27.80
C ARG A 271 0.66 -7.63 26.37
N VAL A 272 0.68 -6.32 26.17
CA VAL A 272 0.60 -5.69 24.84
C VAL A 272 1.77 -4.75 24.64
N ASP A 273 2.65 -5.09 23.71
CA ASP A 273 3.87 -4.35 23.38
C ASP A 273 3.72 -3.58 22.06
N LEU A 274 3.96 -2.25 22.06
CA LEU A 274 4.08 -1.43 20.86
C LEU A 274 5.57 -1.27 20.50
N VAL A 275 6.08 -2.17 19.66
CA VAL A 275 7.53 -2.31 19.42
C VAL A 275 8.10 -1.40 18.33
N GLY A 276 7.26 -0.55 17.73
CA GLY A 276 7.68 0.37 16.68
C GLY A 276 7.91 -0.33 15.34
N ARG A 277 8.55 0.40 14.41
CA ARG A 277 8.82 -0.08 13.06
C ARG A 277 9.84 -1.19 13.05
N ARG A 278 9.68 -2.16 12.13
CA ARG A 278 10.63 -3.25 11.88
C ARG A 278 10.87 -3.39 10.38
N THR A 279 12.04 -3.87 10.01
CA THR A 279 12.36 -4.32 8.65
C THR A 279 11.65 -5.63 8.33
N ARG A 280 11.63 -6.05 7.06
CA ARG A 280 11.07 -7.36 6.65
C ARG A 280 11.71 -8.53 7.42
N ALA A 281 13.03 -8.51 7.58
CA ALA A 281 13.75 -9.52 8.38
C ALA A 281 13.27 -9.54 9.84
N GLY A 282 13.12 -8.36 10.47
CA GLY A 282 12.61 -8.28 11.84
C GLY A 282 11.14 -8.73 11.96
N VAL A 283 10.33 -8.57 10.91
CA VAL A 283 8.96 -9.13 10.88
C VAL A 283 9.01 -10.65 10.75
N ALA A 284 9.88 -11.21 9.90
CA ALA A 284 10.07 -12.66 9.75
C ALA A 284 10.51 -13.32 11.07
N GLU A 285 11.42 -12.69 11.83
CA GLU A 285 11.83 -13.16 13.16
C GLU A 285 10.67 -13.19 14.17
N LEU A 286 9.78 -12.18 14.12
CA LEU A 286 8.60 -12.12 14.98
C LEU A 286 7.55 -13.17 14.57
N LEU A 287 7.35 -13.39 13.27
CA LEU A 287 6.46 -14.43 12.74
C LEU A 287 6.92 -15.84 13.17
N ALA A 288 8.22 -16.09 13.18
CA ALA A 288 8.75 -17.36 13.64
C ALA A 288 8.36 -17.72 15.08
N ARG A 289 8.04 -16.71 15.90
CA ARG A 289 7.67 -16.84 17.32
C ARG A 289 6.20 -16.61 17.60
N ALA A 290 5.41 -16.25 16.60
CA ALA A 290 3.99 -15.97 16.76
C ALA A 290 3.15 -17.24 16.64
N HIS A 291 2.12 -17.38 17.45
CA HIS A 291 1.10 -18.43 17.29
C HIS A 291 0.12 -18.04 16.19
N VAL A 292 -0.21 -16.76 16.09
CA VAL A 292 -1.19 -16.22 15.14
C VAL A 292 -0.79 -14.82 14.71
N LEU A 293 -1.02 -14.49 13.43
CA LEU A 293 -1.05 -13.11 12.96
C LEU A 293 -2.48 -12.63 12.86
N VAL A 294 -2.74 -11.42 13.37
CA VAL A 294 -4.07 -10.79 13.35
C VAL A 294 -4.05 -9.54 12.48
N ALA A 295 -4.98 -9.45 11.53
CA ALA A 295 -5.21 -8.27 10.70
C ALA A 295 -6.66 -7.78 10.86
N PRO A 296 -6.99 -7.05 11.95
CA PRO A 296 -8.35 -6.67 12.32
C PRO A 296 -8.80 -5.39 11.60
N SER A 297 -8.53 -5.28 10.32
CA SER A 297 -8.76 -4.10 9.49
C SER A 297 -10.23 -3.65 9.51
N VAL A 298 -10.45 -2.33 9.50
CA VAL A 298 -11.81 -1.75 9.53
C VAL A 298 -11.96 -0.65 8.47
N PRO A 299 -13.16 -0.44 7.92
CA PRO A 299 -13.42 0.74 7.13
C PRO A 299 -13.39 1.97 8.03
N THR A 300 -12.68 3.05 7.62
CA THR A 300 -12.71 4.32 8.37
C THR A 300 -13.98 5.11 8.09
N LYS A 301 -14.21 6.17 8.86
CA LYS A 301 -15.35 7.07 8.65
C LYS A 301 -15.28 7.78 7.28
N GLU A 302 -14.08 8.07 6.80
CA GLU A 302 -13.85 8.69 5.49
C GLU A 302 -13.94 7.68 4.32
N GLY A 303 -14.27 6.41 4.60
CA GLY A 303 -14.40 5.37 3.59
C GLY A 303 -13.11 4.66 3.21
N LYS A 304 -11.96 4.96 3.84
CA LYS A 304 -10.73 4.19 3.64
C LYS A 304 -10.96 2.73 4.01
N ARG A 305 -10.44 1.83 3.18
CA ARG A 305 -10.46 0.39 3.42
C ARG A 305 -9.08 -0.20 3.11
N GLU A 306 -8.77 -1.28 3.76
CA GLU A 306 -7.61 -2.09 3.43
C GLU A 306 -7.85 -2.82 2.10
N GLY A 307 -6.77 -3.05 1.34
CA GLY A 307 -6.78 -4.02 0.25
C GLY A 307 -6.62 -5.44 0.80
N ILE A 308 -5.55 -6.12 0.36
CA ILE A 308 -5.08 -7.37 0.97
C ILE A 308 -3.81 -7.04 1.76
N PRO A 309 -3.81 -7.14 3.11
CA PRO A 309 -2.62 -6.87 3.91
C PRO A 309 -1.48 -7.84 3.57
N VAL A 310 -0.32 -7.31 3.18
CA VAL A 310 0.86 -8.13 2.86
C VAL A 310 1.28 -9.00 4.05
N ALA A 311 1.12 -8.49 5.28
CA ALA A 311 1.43 -9.23 6.51
C ALA A 311 0.66 -10.57 6.63
N LEU A 312 -0.56 -10.67 6.06
CA LEU A 312 -1.28 -11.95 5.99
C LEU A 312 -0.55 -12.95 5.09
N MET A 313 -0.11 -12.51 3.92
CA MET A 313 0.64 -13.35 2.99
C MET A 313 1.99 -13.79 3.58
N GLU A 314 2.69 -12.87 4.27
CA GLU A 314 3.94 -13.12 4.98
C GLU A 314 3.76 -14.17 6.08
N ALA A 315 2.69 -14.06 6.87
CA ALA A 315 2.37 -15.02 7.92
C ALA A 315 2.02 -16.40 7.35
N MET A 316 1.17 -16.44 6.32
CA MET A 316 0.76 -17.68 5.66
C MET A 316 1.97 -18.38 5.00
N ALA A 317 2.90 -17.64 4.40
CA ALA A 317 4.17 -18.18 3.87
C ALA A 317 5.05 -18.79 4.98
N CYS A 318 4.99 -18.23 6.19
CA CYS A 318 5.67 -18.77 7.37
C CYS A 318 4.92 -19.96 8.03
N GLY A 319 3.76 -20.36 7.52
CA GLY A 319 2.91 -21.39 8.16
C GLY A 319 2.30 -20.90 9.49
N VAL A 320 2.17 -19.59 9.69
CA VAL A 320 1.54 -19.00 10.87
C VAL A 320 0.04 -18.83 10.61
N PRO A 321 -0.85 -19.37 11.46
CA PRO A 321 -2.28 -19.17 11.38
C PRO A 321 -2.64 -17.67 11.32
N VAL A 322 -3.73 -17.33 10.62
CA VAL A 322 -4.16 -15.95 10.49
C VAL A 322 -5.61 -15.75 10.95
N VAL A 323 -5.88 -14.62 11.60
CA VAL A 323 -7.22 -14.13 11.87
C VAL A 323 -7.35 -12.75 11.25
N ALA A 324 -8.34 -12.54 10.40
CA ALA A 324 -8.50 -11.29 9.67
C ALA A 324 -9.96 -10.84 9.61
N SER A 325 -10.17 -9.56 9.36
CA SER A 325 -11.52 -9.04 9.11
C SER A 325 -12.04 -9.50 7.74
N ASP A 326 -13.30 -9.89 7.67
CA ASP A 326 -14.05 -10.11 6.43
C ASP A 326 -14.30 -8.74 5.75
N LEU A 327 -13.31 -8.27 5.00
CA LEU A 327 -13.31 -6.92 4.43
C LEU A 327 -12.57 -6.86 3.08
N SER A 328 -13.19 -6.20 2.10
CA SER A 328 -12.59 -5.89 0.79
C SER A 328 -12.05 -7.14 0.07
N GLY A 329 -10.75 -7.19 -0.22
CA GLY A 329 -10.09 -8.33 -0.87
C GLY A 329 -9.56 -9.40 0.08
N ILE A 330 -9.70 -9.24 1.40
CA ILE A 330 -9.14 -10.22 2.36
C ILE A 330 -9.73 -11.62 2.17
N PRO A 331 -11.04 -11.81 1.89
CA PRO A 331 -11.62 -13.13 1.60
C PRO A 331 -11.13 -13.78 0.29
N GLU A 332 -10.40 -13.05 -0.55
CA GLU A 332 -9.73 -13.65 -1.73
C GLU A 332 -8.42 -14.36 -1.34
N LEU A 333 -7.86 -14.05 -0.17
CA LEU A 333 -6.64 -14.66 0.36
C LEU A 333 -6.94 -15.69 1.46
N VAL A 334 -7.87 -15.37 2.36
CA VAL A 334 -8.20 -16.19 3.54
C VAL A 334 -9.53 -16.89 3.30
N ASP A 335 -9.49 -18.21 3.23
CA ASP A 335 -10.67 -19.09 3.19
C ASP A 335 -11.03 -19.46 4.64
N ASP A 336 -12.21 -18.98 5.08
CA ASP A 336 -12.64 -19.09 6.48
C ASP A 336 -12.76 -20.53 6.95
N GLY A 337 -12.09 -20.84 8.04
CA GLY A 337 -12.02 -22.17 8.63
C GLY A 337 -11.08 -23.15 7.93
N ALA A 338 -10.49 -22.79 6.78
CA ALA A 338 -9.55 -23.63 6.03
C ALA A 338 -8.13 -23.08 6.07
N THR A 339 -7.91 -21.85 5.63
CA THR A 339 -6.57 -21.23 5.61
C THR A 339 -6.37 -20.15 6.67
N GLY A 340 -7.42 -19.81 7.40
CA GLY A 340 -7.45 -18.85 8.49
C GLY A 340 -8.85 -18.67 9.02
N LEU A 341 -9.07 -17.63 9.84
CA LEU A 341 -10.39 -17.30 10.37
C LEU A 341 -10.75 -15.87 9.95
N LEU A 342 -11.98 -15.70 9.45
CA LEU A 342 -12.55 -14.41 9.14
C LEU A 342 -13.53 -13.97 10.23
N VAL A 343 -13.44 -12.70 10.65
CA VAL A 343 -14.33 -12.10 11.65
C VAL A 343 -14.96 -10.82 11.11
N PRO A 344 -16.16 -10.44 11.57
CA PRO A 344 -16.73 -9.15 11.24
C PRO A 344 -15.77 -8.01 11.64
N PRO A 345 -15.61 -6.97 10.82
CA PRO A 345 -14.84 -5.80 11.19
C PRO A 345 -15.50 -5.07 12.37
N ARG A 346 -14.68 -4.48 13.27
CA ARG A 346 -15.12 -3.75 14.47
C ARG A 346 -15.80 -4.62 15.54
N ASP A 347 -15.55 -5.92 15.55
CA ASP A 347 -16.11 -6.87 16.50
C ASP A 347 -15.01 -7.53 17.35
N PRO A 348 -14.66 -6.97 18.52
CA PRO A 348 -13.62 -7.51 19.38
C PRO A 348 -14.03 -8.83 20.05
N GLU A 349 -15.34 -9.09 20.27
CA GLU A 349 -15.88 -10.33 20.82
C GLU A 349 -15.69 -11.49 19.81
N ALA A 350 -16.05 -11.26 18.55
CA ALA A 350 -15.81 -12.23 17.48
C ALA A 350 -14.31 -12.51 17.31
N LEU A 351 -13.47 -11.47 17.39
CA LEU A 351 -12.02 -11.60 17.32
C LEU A 351 -11.47 -12.42 18.48
N ALA A 352 -11.89 -12.14 19.73
CA ALA A 352 -11.51 -12.92 20.91
C ALA A 352 -11.99 -14.36 20.82
N SER A 353 -13.20 -14.58 20.29
CA SER A 353 -13.74 -15.94 20.06
C SER A 353 -12.93 -16.72 19.03
N ALA A 354 -12.55 -16.08 17.91
CA ALA A 354 -11.70 -16.70 16.89
C ALA A 354 -10.32 -17.07 17.46
N LEU A 355 -9.71 -16.18 18.25
CA LEU A 355 -8.42 -16.42 18.89
C LEU A 355 -8.46 -17.56 19.93
N ARG A 356 -9.60 -17.81 20.58
CA ARG A 356 -9.77 -18.94 21.50
C ARG A 356 -9.90 -20.30 20.80
N ARG A 357 -10.18 -20.31 19.51
CA ARG A 357 -10.30 -21.55 18.71
C ARG A 357 -8.95 -22.07 18.24
N LEU A 358 -7.92 -21.22 18.24
CA LEU A 358 -6.55 -21.54 17.87
C LEU A 358 -5.73 -21.99 19.08
#